data_72b1a0c1a841db1f4ebcf175b8ea6cfa
#
_entry.id   72b1a0c1a841db1f4ebcf175b8ea6cfa
#
_cell.length_a   1.000
_cell.length_b   1.000
_cell.length_c   1.000
_cell.angle_alpha   90.00
_cell.angle_beta   90.00
_cell.angle_gamma   90.00
#
_symmetry.space_group_name_H-M   'P 1'
#
loop_
_entity.id
_entity.type
_entity.pdbx_description
1 polymer ?
#
loop_
_entity_poly.entity_id
_entity_poly.type
_entity_poly.pdbx_seq_one_letter_code
_entity_poly.pdbx_strand_id
1 'polypeptide(L)'
;EDINFDNHAVKIMGKGNKERTNFMPNDTLRRTRLWIETVRGDHAGAVFTRIRKNEDVTCDRITTDGLRYIIEKLVKDSNSVSFTPHDCRRTYGTKLLELGEDLLTVREAMGHSSVATTQ
;
A
#
# COMPACT_ATOMS: atom_id res chain seq x y z
N GLU A 1 4.64 -7.40 12.32
CA GLU A 1 5.43 -8.56 11.85
C GLU A 1 5.65 -8.55 10.32
N ASP A 2 4.66 -8.07 9.54
CA ASP A 2 4.78 -8.05 8.08
C ASP A 2 5.64 -6.89 7.56
N ILE A 3 5.86 -5.87 8.39
CA ILE A 3 6.70 -4.72 8.02
C ILE A 3 8.03 -4.81 8.77
N ASN A 4 9.13 -4.79 8.02
CA ASN A 4 10.47 -4.70 8.56
C ASN A 4 11.01 -3.30 8.29
N PHE A 5 11.09 -2.48 9.34
CA PHE A 5 11.54 -1.09 9.24
C PHE A 5 13.05 -0.98 9.00
N ASP A 6 13.83 -1.97 9.37
CA ASP A 6 15.29 -1.92 9.23
C ASP A 6 15.72 -2.12 7.77
N ASN A 7 15.07 -3.02 7.04
CA ASN A 7 15.38 -3.28 5.65
C ASN A 7 14.34 -2.75 4.66
N HIS A 8 13.39 -1.92 5.12
CA HIS A 8 12.36 -1.27 4.31
C HIS A 8 11.44 -2.24 3.57
N ALA A 9 11.24 -3.43 4.10
CA ALA A 9 10.50 -4.49 3.44
C ALA A 9 9.10 -4.65 4.02
N VAL A 10 8.15 -5.01 3.17
CA VAL A 10 6.81 -5.41 3.57
C VAL A 10 6.44 -6.73 2.91
N LYS A 11 5.96 -7.67 3.71
CA LYS A 11 5.45 -8.94 3.21
C LYS A 11 3.99 -8.78 2.81
N ILE A 12 3.66 -9.24 1.64
CA ILE A 12 2.31 -9.16 1.10
C ILE A 12 1.86 -10.57 0.71
N MET A 13 0.68 -10.95 1.18
CA MET A 13 0.05 -12.19 0.76
C MET A 13 -0.82 -11.91 -0.45
N GLY A 14 -0.47 -12.51 -1.57
CA GLY A 14 -1.18 -12.34 -2.82
C GLY A 14 -2.17 -13.44 -3.11
N LYS A 15 -2.72 -13.41 -4.32
CA LYS A 15 -3.66 -14.40 -4.84
C LYS A 15 -3.03 -15.80 -4.83
N GLY A 16 -3.81 -16.80 -4.42
CA GLY A 16 -3.33 -18.19 -4.30
C GLY A 16 -2.41 -18.40 -3.12
N ASN A 17 -2.50 -17.57 -2.10
CA ASN A 17 -1.71 -17.66 -0.88
C ASN A 17 -0.20 -17.52 -1.11
N LYS A 18 0.20 -16.87 -2.18
CA LYS A 18 1.61 -16.61 -2.49
C LYS A 18 2.10 -15.38 -1.76
N GLU A 19 3.15 -15.56 -0.98
CA GLU A 19 3.83 -14.46 -0.30
C GLU A 19 4.82 -13.78 -1.24
N ARG A 20 4.86 -12.45 -1.21
CA ARG A 20 5.90 -11.67 -1.86
C ARG A 20 6.39 -10.57 -0.94
N THR A 21 7.60 -10.10 -1.18
CA THR A 21 8.22 -9.00 -0.43
C THR A 21 8.38 -7.80 -1.34
N ASN A 22 7.81 -6.68 -0.93
CA ASN A 22 7.99 -5.40 -1.60
C ASN A 22 8.80 -4.46 -0.71
N PHE A 23 9.45 -3.48 -1.32
CA PHE A 23 10.23 -2.49 -0.59
C PHE A 23 9.49 -1.15 -0.57
N MET A 24 9.62 -0.45 0.56
CA MET A 24 9.01 0.86 0.74
C MET A 24 10.06 1.95 0.65
N PRO A 25 9.78 3.05 -0.07
CA PRO A 25 10.62 4.25 -0.01
C PRO A 25 10.72 4.80 1.42
N ASN A 26 11.80 5.51 1.71
CA ASN A 26 12.05 6.10 3.03
C ASN A 26 10.87 6.95 3.53
N ASP A 27 10.29 7.77 2.67
CA ASP A 27 9.18 8.63 3.05
C ASP A 27 7.92 7.84 3.40
N THR A 28 7.61 6.80 2.62
CA THR A 28 6.48 5.89 2.91
C THR A 28 6.69 5.17 4.24
N LEU A 29 7.91 4.68 4.47
CA LEU A 29 8.26 3.99 5.71
C LEU A 29 8.10 4.91 6.92
N ARG A 30 8.60 6.14 6.82
CA ARG A 30 8.49 7.15 7.87
C ARG A 30 7.03 7.48 8.20
N ARG A 31 6.19 7.66 7.18
CA ARG A 31 4.76 7.94 7.36
C ARG A 31 4.01 6.75 7.95
N THR A 32 4.35 5.55 7.55
CA THR A 32 3.76 4.32 8.09
C THR A 32 4.12 4.16 9.56
N ARG A 33 5.37 4.40 9.92
CA ARG A 33 5.82 4.35 11.31
C ARG A 33 5.08 5.39 12.16
N LEU A 34 4.96 6.61 11.65
CA LEU A 34 4.24 7.68 12.35
C LEU A 34 2.78 7.31 12.61
N TRP A 35 2.09 6.73 11.61
CA TRP A 35 0.74 6.23 11.75
C TRP A 35 0.62 5.19 12.86
N ILE A 36 1.52 4.21 12.88
CA ILE A 36 1.51 3.14 13.88
C ILE A 36 1.78 3.69 15.28
N GLU A 37 2.77 4.55 15.43
CA GLU A 37 3.20 5.07 16.74
C GLU A 37 2.23 6.08 17.33
N THR A 38 1.59 6.91 16.51
CA THR A 38 0.79 8.05 17.00
C THR A 38 -0.72 7.84 16.95
N VAL A 39 -1.22 6.99 16.07
CA VAL A 39 -2.68 6.85 15.85
C VAL A 39 -3.13 5.41 16.03
N ARG A 40 -2.58 4.49 15.27
CA ARG A 40 -3.03 3.10 15.27
C ARG A 40 -2.76 2.38 16.59
N GLY A 41 -1.57 2.54 17.11
CA GLY A 41 -1.11 1.78 18.28
C GLY A 41 -0.44 0.47 17.89
N ASP A 42 0.22 -0.14 18.88
CA ASP A 42 1.02 -1.35 18.72
C ASP A 42 0.23 -2.61 19.13
N HIS A 43 -0.83 -2.89 18.40
CA HIS A 43 -1.62 -4.11 18.59
C HIS A 43 -1.53 -5.01 17.35
N ALA A 44 -1.85 -6.28 17.51
CA ALA A 44 -1.90 -7.24 16.41
C ALA A 44 -3.00 -6.87 15.42
N GLY A 45 -2.84 -7.26 14.17
CA GLY A 45 -3.85 -7.09 13.12
C GLY A 45 -3.39 -6.22 11.97
N ALA A 46 -4.34 -5.71 11.19
CA ALA A 46 -4.08 -4.97 9.98
C ALA A 46 -3.32 -3.65 10.24
N VAL A 47 -2.44 -3.28 9.32
CA VAL A 47 -1.72 -2.00 9.38
C VAL A 47 -2.69 -0.84 9.25
N PHE A 48 -3.56 -0.88 8.25
CA PHE A 48 -4.56 0.16 8.04
C PHE A 48 -5.89 -0.26 8.63
N THR A 49 -6.39 0.56 9.55
CA THR A 49 -7.61 0.29 10.31
C THR A 49 -8.65 1.36 10.06
N ARG A 50 -9.89 1.01 10.34
CA ARG A 50 -11.02 1.91 10.15
C ARG A 50 -11.04 2.99 11.23
N ILE A 51 -11.26 4.23 10.81
CA ILE A 51 -11.58 5.35 11.71
C ILE A 51 -13.06 5.68 11.54
N ARG A 52 -13.79 5.73 12.66
CA ARG A 52 -15.21 6.05 12.66
C ARG A 52 -15.44 7.53 12.44
N LYS A 53 -16.69 7.92 12.14
CA LYS A 53 -17.08 9.32 11.91
C LYS A 53 -16.81 10.23 13.12
N ASN A 54 -16.84 9.67 14.33
CA ASN A 54 -16.52 10.38 15.57
C ASN A 54 -15.02 10.41 15.88
N GLU A 55 -14.19 10.10 14.89
CA GLU A 55 -12.73 10.03 14.98
C GLU A 55 -12.17 8.90 15.84
N ASP A 56 -13.02 7.97 16.31
CA ASP A 56 -12.56 6.79 17.04
C ASP A 56 -11.73 5.87 16.11
N VAL A 57 -10.52 5.57 16.53
CA VAL A 57 -9.65 4.62 15.84
C VAL A 57 -10.03 3.21 16.28
N THR A 58 -10.30 2.33 15.33
CA THR A 58 -10.67 0.94 15.61
C THR A 58 -9.50 0.00 15.28
N CYS A 59 -9.62 -1.26 15.75
CA CYS A 59 -8.68 -2.32 15.37
C CYS A 59 -9.12 -3.07 14.12
N ASP A 60 -10.25 -2.67 13.53
CA ASP A 60 -10.81 -3.34 12.37
C ASP A 60 -10.10 -2.96 11.09
N ARG A 61 -9.80 -3.95 10.25
CA ARG A 61 -9.20 -3.72 8.93
C ARG A 61 -10.06 -2.78 8.11
N ILE A 62 -9.41 -1.82 7.43
CA ILE A 62 -10.12 -0.98 6.46
C ILE A 62 -10.67 -1.86 5.32
N THR A 63 -11.89 -1.56 4.89
CA THR A 63 -12.51 -2.27 3.76
C THR A 63 -12.07 -1.67 2.43
N THR A 64 -12.30 -2.41 1.34
CA THR A 64 -12.06 -1.90 -0.02
C THR A 64 -12.86 -0.63 -0.27
N ASP A 65 -14.12 -0.60 0.16
CA ASP A 65 -14.97 0.60 0.01
C ASP A 65 -14.46 1.76 0.86
N GLY A 66 -13.95 1.48 2.07
CA GLY A 66 -13.33 2.48 2.93
C GLY A 66 -12.09 3.10 2.29
N LEU A 67 -11.25 2.28 1.69
CA LEU A 67 -10.06 2.75 0.96
C LEU A 67 -10.45 3.62 -0.24
N ARG A 68 -11.45 3.17 -1.00
CA ARG A 68 -11.96 3.94 -2.15
C ARG A 68 -12.48 5.29 -1.72
N TYR A 69 -13.24 5.34 -0.63
CA TYR A 69 -13.76 6.59 -0.07
C TYR A 69 -12.63 7.57 0.29
N ILE A 70 -11.57 7.07 0.93
CA ILE A 70 -10.41 7.91 1.29
C ILE A 70 -9.76 8.50 0.03
N ILE A 71 -9.55 7.69 -1.00
CA ILE A 71 -8.95 8.16 -2.25
C ILE A 71 -9.83 9.20 -2.93
N GLU A 72 -11.13 8.97 -3.01
CA GLU A 72 -12.08 9.93 -3.59
C GLU A 72 -12.08 11.26 -2.83
N LYS A 73 -12.01 11.21 -1.50
CA LYS A 73 -11.91 12.40 -0.67
C LYS A 73 -10.59 13.15 -0.90
N LEU A 74 -9.47 12.43 -0.99
CA LEU A 74 -8.17 13.03 -1.30
C LEU A 74 -8.17 13.72 -2.65
N VAL A 75 -8.75 13.10 -3.67
CA VAL A 75 -8.89 13.69 -5.01
C VAL A 75 -9.68 14.98 -4.94
N LYS A 76 -10.82 14.97 -4.26
CA LYS A 76 -11.69 16.12 -4.10
C LYS A 76 -11.02 17.27 -3.35
N ASP A 77 -10.40 16.97 -2.22
CA ASP A 77 -9.78 17.96 -1.35
C ASP A 77 -8.53 18.59 -1.97
N SER A 78 -7.76 17.81 -2.75
CA SER A 78 -6.55 18.28 -3.41
C SER A 78 -6.79 18.92 -4.78
N ASN A 79 -8.02 18.85 -5.29
CA ASN A 79 -8.38 19.31 -6.63
C ASN A 79 -7.49 18.68 -7.72
N SER A 80 -7.10 17.43 -7.51
CA SER A 80 -6.25 16.68 -8.43
C SER A 80 -7.08 15.91 -9.47
N VAL A 81 -6.38 15.36 -10.47
CA VAL A 81 -6.99 14.43 -11.41
C VAL A 81 -7.43 13.17 -10.67
N SER A 82 -8.61 12.66 -10.99
CA SER A 82 -9.17 11.46 -10.38
C SER A 82 -8.25 10.26 -10.59
N PHE A 83 -8.03 9.47 -9.54
CA PHE A 83 -7.25 8.24 -9.61
C PHE A 83 -7.88 7.16 -8.72
N THR A 84 -7.50 5.91 -8.98
CA THR A 84 -8.02 4.73 -8.28
C THR A 84 -6.88 3.98 -7.58
N PRO A 85 -7.19 3.03 -6.66
CA PRO A 85 -6.14 2.16 -6.10
C PRO A 85 -5.33 1.43 -7.18
N HIS A 86 -5.97 1.05 -8.28
CA HIS A 86 -5.30 0.38 -9.39
C HIS A 86 -4.30 1.30 -10.10
N ASP A 87 -4.62 2.58 -10.20
CA ASP A 87 -3.68 3.59 -10.73
C ASP A 87 -2.45 3.75 -9.83
N CYS A 88 -2.63 3.69 -8.51
CA CYS A 88 -1.52 3.70 -7.56
C CYS A 88 -0.59 2.51 -7.79
N ARG A 89 -1.16 1.32 -7.97
CA ARG A 89 -0.40 0.10 -8.28
C ARG A 89 0.38 0.24 -9.59
N ARG A 90 -0.25 0.77 -10.62
CA ARG A 90 0.39 1.02 -11.92
C ARG A 90 1.54 2.00 -11.80
N THR A 91 1.35 3.07 -11.03
CA THR A 91 2.41 4.06 -10.76
C THR A 91 3.60 3.43 -10.05
N TYR A 92 3.35 2.56 -9.08
CA TYR A 92 4.42 1.84 -8.39
C TYR A 92 5.26 1.01 -9.37
N GLY A 93 4.60 0.25 -10.24
CA GLY A 93 5.29 -0.54 -11.27
C GLY A 93 6.12 0.33 -12.22
N THR A 94 5.55 1.45 -12.67
CA THR A 94 6.24 2.39 -13.55
C THR A 94 7.48 2.97 -12.88
N LYS A 95 7.38 3.33 -11.59
CA LYS A 95 8.52 3.85 -10.83
C LYS A 95 9.64 2.83 -10.69
N LEU A 96 9.31 1.57 -10.47
CA LEU A 96 10.32 0.51 -10.42
C LEU A 96 11.07 0.39 -11.74
N LEU A 97 10.37 0.44 -12.87
CA LEU A 97 10.98 0.42 -14.20
C LEU A 97 11.87 1.64 -14.43
N GLU A 98 11.44 2.83 -14.04
CA GLU A 98 12.23 4.07 -14.13
C GLU A 98 13.51 4.00 -13.30
N LEU A 99 13.50 3.27 -12.19
CA LEU A 99 14.67 3.06 -11.34
C LEU A 99 15.64 2.02 -11.89
N GLY A 100 15.32 1.42 -13.04
CA GLY A 100 16.19 0.46 -13.70
C GLY A 100 15.93 -0.99 -13.35
N GLU A 101 14.85 -1.29 -12.62
CA GLU A 101 14.47 -2.67 -12.34
C GLU A 101 14.00 -3.37 -13.61
N ASP A 102 14.34 -4.64 -13.77
CA ASP A 102 13.90 -5.41 -14.93
C ASP A 102 12.42 -5.78 -14.85
N LEU A 103 11.85 -6.14 -16.00
CA LEU A 103 10.43 -6.45 -16.10
C LEU A 103 10.01 -7.65 -15.24
N LEU A 104 10.88 -8.63 -15.07
CA LEU A 104 10.60 -9.81 -14.24
C LEU A 104 10.49 -9.41 -12.77
N THR A 105 11.42 -8.59 -12.28
CA THR A 105 11.41 -8.07 -10.90
C THR A 105 10.15 -7.25 -10.64
N VAL A 106 9.77 -6.37 -11.58
CA VAL A 106 8.55 -5.58 -11.45
C VAL A 106 7.30 -6.48 -11.41
N ARG A 107 7.25 -7.48 -12.27
CA ARG A 107 6.16 -8.46 -12.29
C ARG A 107 6.02 -9.17 -10.95
N GLU A 108 7.12 -9.62 -10.37
CA GLU A 108 7.14 -10.29 -9.07
C GLU A 108 6.67 -9.37 -7.95
N ALA A 109 7.17 -8.13 -7.94
CA ALA A 109 6.77 -7.13 -6.94
C ALA A 109 5.29 -6.80 -7.02
N MET A 110 4.71 -6.78 -8.20
CA MET A 110 3.29 -6.50 -8.40
C MET A 110 2.40 -7.75 -8.29
N GLY A 111 2.99 -8.95 -8.24
CA GLY A 111 2.24 -10.21 -8.16
C GLY A 111 1.47 -10.55 -9.43
N HIS A 112 1.92 -10.07 -10.59
CA HIS A 112 1.30 -10.39 -11.87
C HIS A 112 1.58 -11.82 -12.29
N SER A 113 0.58 -12.47 -12.87
CA SER A 113 0.71 -13.86 -13.36
C SER A 113 1.44 -13.94 -14.70
N SER A 114 1.52 -12.85 -15.45
CA SER A 114 2.16 -12.79 -16.74
C SER A 114 2.84 -11.44 -16.98
N VAL A 115 3.88 -11.42 -17.82
CA VAL A 115 4.62 -10.21 -18.20
C VAL A 115 3.72 -9.22 -18.92
N ALA A 116 2.79 -9.69 -19.76
CA ALA A 116 1.86 -8.84 -20.49
C ALA A 116 0.98 -7.99 -19.57
N THR A 117 0.68 -8.47 -18.37
CA THR A 117 -0.10 -7.71 -17.38
C THR A 117 0.66 -6.51 -16.85
N THR A 118 2.00 -6.57 -16.81
CA THR A 118 2.86 -5.49 -16.33
C THR A 118 3.04 -4.38 -17.37
N GLN A 119 3.09 -4.75 -18.63
CA GLN A 119 3.19 -3.82 -19.74
C GLN A 119 1.86 -3.09 -19.96
#